data_950d305689242501f8ce1033ad158b7f
#
_entry.id   950d305689242501f8ce1033ad158b7f
#
_cell.length_a   1.000
_cell.length_b   1.000
_cell.length_c   1.000
_cell.angle_alpha   90.00
_cell.angle_beta   90.00
_cell.angle_gamma   90.00
#
_symmetry.space_group_name_H-M   'P 1'
#
loop_
_entity.id
_entity.type
_entity.pdbx_description
1 polymer ?
#
loop_
_entity_poly.entity_id
_entity_poly.type
_entity_poly.pdbx_seq_one_letter_code
_entity_poly.pdbx_strand_id
1 'polypeptide(L)'
;MSIQENGQDEALLESLNTQAEAAKKDDDFDIDLSIAGSFGKLANRSNNALKQKLEDFDAIKIGLASPEMIRAWSYGEVKKPETINYRTFKPERDGLFCAKIFGPVKDYECLCGKYKRLKHRGTICDKCGVEVTQAKVRRERMGHIELASPVAHIWFLKSLPSRIGLILDMKLRDIESVLYFESYVVTDPGMTGLESRQLLTEEEYMDALEEFGDDFTAKMGAEAILEILQQMDLQEEISVLREALDSTSSESNRKKFAKRLKLMESFVHSGNKPEWMFLTVLPVLPPDLRPLVPLDGGRFATSDLNDLYRRVINRNNRLKRLLDLVAPEIIVRNEKRMLQESVDALMDNGRRGRAISGSNKRPLKSLADMIKGKQGRFRQNLLGKRVDYLSLIHIWRCRRS
;
A
#
# COMPACT_ATOMS: atom_id res chain seq x y z
N MET A 1 37.23 -11.86 50.72
CA MET A 1 35.90 -11.29 50.56
C MET A 1 35.63 -11.18 49.04
N SER A 2 35.20 -12.28 48.45
CA SER A 2 34.84 -12.32 47.01
C SER A 2 34.25 -13.72 46.78
N ILE A 3 32.97 -13.94 46.96
CA ILE A 3 32.12 -15.07 46.48
C ILE A 3 30.71 -14.80 47.05
N GLN A 4 30.00 -13.77 46.56
CA GLN A 4 28.54 -13.61 46.80
C GLN A 4 27.79 -12.80 45.72
N GLU A 5 28.45 -12.38 44.63
CA GLU A 5 27.78 -11.62 43.57
C GLU A 5 27.28 -12.44 42.36
N ASN A 6 27.72 -13.69 42.20
CA ASN A 6 27.34 -14.52 41.04
C ASN A 6 25.98 -15.22 41.14
N GLY A 7 25.34 -15.26 42.30
CA GLY A 7 24.05 -15.97 42.45
C GLY A 7 22.81 -15.14 42.14
N GLN A 8 22.94 -13.81 42.12
CA GLN A 8 21.79 -12.93 41.82
C GLN A 8 21.62 -12.71 40.33
N ASP A 9 22.70 -12.72 39.54
CA ASP A 9 22.66 -12.54 38.10
C ASP A 9 22.15 -13.80 37.37
N GLU A 10 22.45 -15.01 37.88
CA GLU A 10 21.89 -16.25 37.33
C GLU A 10 20.37 -16.37 37.59
N ALA A 11 19.89 -15.99 38.76
CA ALA A 11 18.45 -15.97 39.06
C ALA A 11 17.68 -14.94 38.23
N LEU A 12 18.33 -13.81 37.89
CA LEU A 12 17.73 -12.79 37.03
C LEU A 12 17.68 -13.26 35.57
N LEU A 13 18.70 -13.97 35.09
CA LEU A 13 18.74 -14.55 33.74
C LEU A 13 17.73 -15.70 33.59
N GLU A 14 17.54 -16.54 34.60
CA GLU A 14 16.49 -17.57 34.57
C GLU A 14 15.07 -16.96 34.57
N SER A 15 14.85 -15.89 35.34
CA SER A 15 13.56 -15.21 35.35
C SER A 15 13.25 -14.51 34.02
N LEU A 16 14.25 -13.96 33.36
CA LEU A 16 14.11 -13.32 32.02
C LEU A 16 13.89 -14.37 30.90
N ASN A 17 14.56 -15.53 31.02
CA ASN A 17 14.33 -16.63 30.06
C ASN A 17 12.93 -17.27 30.26
N THR A 18 12.45 -17.40 31.46
CA THR A 18 11.10 -17.94 31.75
C THR A 18 10.01 -16.97 31.27
N GLN A 19 10.24 -15.64 31.34
CA GLN A 19 9.35 -14.63 30.76
C GLN A 19 9.41 -14.60 29.24
N ALA A 20 10.57 -14.86 28.64
CA ALA A 20 10.73 -14.95 27.18
C ALA A 20 10.09 -16.22 26.59
N GLU A 21 10.09 -17.34 27.33
CA GLU A 21 9.40 -18.57 26.93
C GLU A 21 7.87 -18.50 27.13
N ALA A 22 7.41 -17.77 28.14
CA ALA A 22 5.98 -17.48 28.32
C ALA A 22 5.44 -16.58 27.21
N ALA A 23 6.24 -15.60 26.73
CA ALA A 23 5.86 -14.74 25.63
C ALA A 23 5.86 -15.45 24.25
N LYS A 24 6.59 -16.56 24.11
CA LYS A 24 6.60 -17.38 22.88
C LYS A 24 5.42 -18.34 22.75
N LYS A 25 4.67 -18.59 23.81
CA LYS A 25 3.51 -19.50 23.81
C LYS A 25 2.21 -18.86 23.36
N ASP A 26 2.17 -17.54 23.21
CA ASP A 26 0.95 -16.81 22.79
C ASP A 26 0.91 -16.49 21.27
N ASP A 27 1.90 -16.91 20.48
CA ASP A 27 2.00 -16.61 19.03
C ASP A 27 1.57 -17.76 18.09
N ASP A 28 1.16 -18.92 18.60
CA ASP A 28 0.57 -19.99 17.78
C ASP A 28 -0.96 -19.86 17.74
N PHE A 29 -1.45 -18.92 16.93
CA PHE A 29 -2.86 -18.83 16.57
C PHE A 29 -3.05 -19.34 15.13
N ASP A 30 -3.16 -20.67 15.01
CA ASP A 30 -3.62 -21.35 13.80
C ASP A 30 -5.07 -20.95 13.50
N ILE A 31 -5.26 -20.17 12.44
CA ILE A 31 -6.60 -19.80 11.95
C ILE A 31 -7.11 -20.94 11.06
N ASP A 32 -7.98 -21.76 11.62
CA ASP A 32 -8.78 -22.74 10.88
C ASP A 32 -9.81 -22.02 9.99
N LEU A 33 -9.64 -22.15 8.68
CA LEU A 33 -10.38 -21.46 7.63
C LEU A 33 -11.78 -22.05 7.36
N SER A 34 -12.26 -23.01 8.16
CA SER A 34 -13.52 -23.76 7.90
C SER A 34 -14.80 -23.15 8.46
N ILE A 35 -14.76 -21.98 9.13
CA ILE A 35 -15.95 -21.39 9.77
C ILE A 35 -16.29 -20.01 9.19
N ALA A 36 -16.62 -19.95 7.91
CA ALA A 36 -17.02 -18.70 7.22
C ALA A 36 -18.40 -18.12 7.64
N GLY A 37 -19.17 -18.79 8.50
CA GLY A 37 -20.52 -18.39 8.88
C GLY A 37 -20.66 -17.63 10.21
N SER A 38 -19.69 -17.69 11.11
CA SER A 38 -19.76 -17.09 12.45
C SER A 38 -18.95 -15.82 12.65
N PHE A 39 -18.13 -15.45 11.67
CA PHE A 39 -17.14 -14.36 11.78
C PHE A 39 -17.74 -12.95 11.86
N GLY A 40 -18.95 -12.72 11.38
CA GLY A 40 -19.57 -11.38 11.42
C GLY A 40 -19.87 -10.87 12.82
N LYS A 41 -20.07 -11.75 13.81
CA LYS A 41 -20.39 -11.35 15.20
C LYS A 41 -19.14 -11.25 16.09
N LEU A 42 -18.10 -12.04 15.83
CA LEU A 42 -16.85 -12.00 16.56
C LEU A 42 -15.95 -10.83 16.11
N ALA A 43 -15.89 -10.53 14.82
CA ALA A 43 -15.14 -9.40 14.29
C ALA A 43 -15.61 -8.04 14.86
N ASN A 44 -16.91 -7.89 15.15
CA ASN A 44 -17.44 -6.67 15.77
C ASN A 44 -17.09 -6.52 17.26
N ARG A 45 -16.90 -7.62 18.00
CA ARG A 45 -16.45 -7.56 19.41
C ARG A 45 -14.95 -7.30 19.51
N SER A 46 -14.13 -7.91 18.65
CA SER A 46 -12.68 -7.68 18.63
C SER A 46 -12.36 -6.26 18.15
N ASN A 47 -13.07 -5.72 17.16
CA ASN A 47 -12.88 -4.34 16.67
C ASN A 47 -13.20 -3.27 17.73
N ASN A 48 -14.16 -3.50 18.63
CA ASN A 48 -14.43 -2.56 19.71
C ASN A 48 -13.39 -2.65 20.86
N ALA A 49 -12.87 -3.83 21.15
CA ALA A 49 -11.79 -4.00 22.12
C ALA A 49 -10.45 -3.47 21.57
N LEU A 50 -10.19 -3.65 20.25
CA LEU A 50 -9.07 -3.03 19.54
C LEU A 50 -9.17 -1.51 19.48
N LYS A 51 -10.38 -0.94 19.31
CA LYS A 51 -10.59 0.52 19.33
C LYS A 51 -10.29 1.15 20.68
N GLN A 52 -10.66 0.51 21.78
CA GLN A 52 -10.33 1.01 23.13
C GLN A 52 -8.83 0.91 23.44
N LYS A 53 -8.14 -0.14 22.93
CA LYS A 53 -6.68 -0.26 23.06
C LYS A 53 -5.88 0.67 22.11
N LEU A 54 -6.49 1.19 21.03
CA LEU A 54 -5.85 2.11 20.10
C LEU A 54 -5.85 3.58 20.56
N GLU A 55 -6.55 3.91 21.63
CA GLU A 55 -6.54 5.26 22.22
C GLU A 55 -5.31 5.49 23.12
N ASP A 56 -4.72 4.42 23.67
CA ASP A 56 -3.54 4.45 24.55
C ASP A 56 -2.36 3.70 23.87
N PHE A 57 -1.65 4.37 22.95
CA PHE A 57 -0.43 3.81 22.36
C PHE A 57 0.78 4.68 22.66
N ASP A 58 1.90 4.03 22.99
CA ASP A 58 3.17 4.70 23.30
C ASP A 58 4.04 4.93 22.06
N ALA A 59 3.84 4.13 21.01
CA ALA A 59 4.67 4.19 19.81
C ALA A 59 3.88 3.89 18.53
N ILE A 60 4.38 4.42 17.41
CA ILE A 60 3.87 4.13 16.06
C ILE A 60 4.96 3.40 15.28
N LYS A 61 4.66 2.19 14.80
CA LYS A 61 5.53 1.42 13.90
C LYS A 61 5.11 1.66 12.45
N ILE A 62 6.06 2.08 11.62
CA ILE A 62 5.87 2.22 10.18
C ILE A 62 6.54 1.05 9.47
N GLY A 63 5.80 0.33 8.63
CA GLY A 63 6.29 -0.82 7.86
C GLY A 63 5.64 -0.89 6.49
N LEU A 64 6.08 -1.87 5.69
CA LEU A 64 5.41 -2.21 4.44
C LEU A 64 4.16 -3.04 4.74
N ALA A 65 3.10 -2.80 3.99
CA ALA A 65 1.88 -3.60 4.09
C ALA A 65 1.91 -4.72 3.05
N SER A 66 1.66 -5.95 3.48
CA SER A 66 1.44 -7.06 2.57
C SER A 66 0.08 -6.94 1.87
N PRO A 67 -0.12 -7.58 0.70
CA PRO A 67 -1.42 -7.63 0.04
C PRO A 67 -2.53 -8.19 0.94
N GLU A 68 -2.22 -9.18 1.77
CA GLU A 68 -3.15 -9.81 2.72
C GLU A 68 -3.55 -8.81 3.82
N MET A 69 -2.60 -8.04 4.35
CA MET A 69 -2.89 -6.98 5.32
C MET A 69 -3.83 -5.91 4.74
N ILE A 70 -3.60 -5.50 3.48
CA ILE A 70 -4.46 -4.53 2.81
C ILE A 70 -5.89 -5.08 2.64
N ARG A 71 -6.03 -6.36 2.27
CA ARG A 71 -7.34 -7.02 2.18
C ARG A 71 -8.00 -7.15 3.55
N ALA A 72 -7.24 -7.45 4.59
CA ALA A 72 -7.75 -7.54 5.97
C ALA A 72 -8.25 -6.19 6.52
N TRP A 73 -7.61 -5.08 6.16
CA TRP A 73 -8.08 -3.73 6.54
C TRP A 73 -9.30 -3.28 5.75
N SER A 74 -9.53 -3.86 4.58
CA SER A 74 -10.56 -3.43 3.65
C SER A 74 -11.92 -4.03 3.97
N TYR A 75 -12.96 -3.22 3.79
CA TYR A 75 -14.36 -3.62 3.90
C TYR A 75 -14.98 -4.04 2.56
N GLY A 76 -14.21 -4.00 1.48
CA GLY A 76 -14.63 -4.46 0.16
C GLY A 76 -13.87 -3.83 -1.00
N GLU A 77 -14.02 -4.44 -2.18
CA GLU A 77 -13.39 -4.02 -3.43
C GLU A 77 -14.17 -2.89 -4.10
N VAL A 78 -13.46 -1.85 -4.50
CA VAL A 78 -13.99 -0.73 -5.30
C VAL A 78 -13.79 -1.04 -6.77
N LYS A 79 -14.88 -1.36 -7.49
CA LYS A 79 -14.85 -1.78 -8.90
C LYS A 79 -15.16 -0.65 -9.87
N LYS A 80 -15.95 0.34 -9.43
CA LYS A 80 -16.47 1.39 -10.30
C LYS A 80 -15.82 2.73 -10.01
N PRO A 81 -15.53 3.53 -11.06
CA PRO A 81 -14.94 4.86 -10.92
C PRO A 81 -15.95 5.92 -10.47
N GLU A 82 -17.26 5.61 -10.50
CA GLU A 82 -18.32 6.53 -10.15
C GLU A 82 -18.28 6.87 -8.65
N THR A 83 -18.61 8.11 -8.34
CA THR A 83 -18.64 8.63 -6.97
C THR A 83 -20.05 8.64 -6.41
N ILE A 84 -20.90 9.49 -6.97
CA ILE A 84 -22.31 9.66 -6.60
C ILE A 84 -23.17 9.70 -7.85
N ASN A 85 -24.46 9.38 -7.68
CA ASN A 85 -25.45 9.64 -8.72
C ASN A 85 -25.87 11.10 -8.66
N TYR A 86 -25.59 11.87 -9.70
CA TYR A 86 -25.86 13.31 -9.74
C TYR A 86 -27.35 13.68 -9.73
N ARG A 87 -28.25 12.72 -10.03
CA ARG A 87 -29.70 12.94 -9.96
C ARG A 87 -30.25 12.76 -8.54
N THR A 88 -29.73 11.74 -7.81
CA THR A 88 -30.26 11.35 -6.49
C THR A 88 -29.36 11.77 -5.34
N PHE A 89 -28.13 12.23 -5.63
CA PHE A 89 -27.07 12.54 -4.67
C PHE A 89 -26.67 11.37 -3.76
N LYS A 90 -27.09 10.15 -4.12
CA LYS A 90 -26.74 8.95 -3.36
C LYS A 90 -25.43 8.34 -3.87
N PRO A 91 -24.61 7.74 -2.99
CA PRO A 91 -23.42 7.02 -3.39
C PRO A 91 -23.74 5.86 -4.34
N GLU A 92 -22.97 5.73 -5.42
CA GLU A 92 -23.09 4.59 -6.33
C GLU A 92 -22.56 3.30 -5.68
N ARG A 93 -23.20 2.19 -6.04
CA ARG A 93 -22.82 0.87 -5.54
C ARG A 93 -21.47 0.45 -6.16
N ASP A 94 -20.58 -0.09 -5.32
CA ASP A 94 -19.22 -0.53 -5.66
C ASP A 94 -18.32 0.59 -6.23
N GLY A 95 -18.74 1.86 -6.05
CA GLY A 95 -17.98 3.05 -6.39
C GLY A 95 -17.13 3.59 -5.25
N LEU A 96 -16.45 4.71 -5.53
CA LEU A 96 -15.52 5.35 -4.57
C LEU A 96 -16.17 5.85 -3.27
N PHE A 97 -17.50 6.05 -3.24
CA PHE A 97 -18.26 6.48 -2.07
C PHE A 97 -19.28 5.44 -1.59
N CYS A 98 -19.18 4.20 -2.05
CA CYS A 98 -20.14 3.13 -1.78
C CYS A 98 -20.47 3.01 -0.30
N ALA A 99 -21.77 3.04 0.02
CA ALA A 99 -22.24 2.91 1.40
C ALA A 99 -22.10 1.47 1.93
N LYS A 100 -22.09 0.46 1.07
CA LYS A 100 -21.87 -0.94 1.46
C LYS A 100 -20.44 -1.15 1.97
N ILE A 101 -19.44 -0.54 1.32
CA ILE A 101 -18.03 -0.69 1.66
C ILE A 101 -17.66 0.24 2.83
N PHE A 102 -17.98 1.53 2.72
CA PHE A 102 -17.49 2.56 3.64
C PHE A 102 -18.47 2.90 4.77
N GLY A 103 -19.68 2.41 4.73
CA GLY A 103 -20.71 2.66 5.73
C GLY A 103 -21.78 3.68 5.32
N PRO A 104 -22.79 3.87 6.17
CA PRO A 104 -23.95 4.70 5.88
C PRO A 104 -23.58 6.19 5.81
N VAL A 105 -24.35 6.96 5.03
CA VAL A 105 -24.21 8.43 4.90
C VAL A 105 -24.81 9.18 6.09
N LYS A 106 -25.92 8.64 6.63
CA LYS A 106 -26.60 9.17 7.81
C LYS A 106 -26.50 8.18 8.96
N ASP A 107 -26.48 8.71 10.20
CA ASP A 107 -26.42 7.89 11.39
C ASP A 107 -27.62 6.94 11.48
N TYR A 108 -27.31 5.66 11.67
CA TYR A 108 -28.30 4.59 11.87
C TYR A 108 -29.39 4.50 10.78
N GLU A 109 -29.05 4.90 9.55
CA GLU A 109 -29.95 4.80 8.40
C GLU A 109 -29.27 4.05 7.24
N CYS A 110 -29.92 3.02 6.69
CA CYS A 110 -29.44 2.36 5.49
C CYS A 110 -29.73 3.21 4.22
N LEU A 111 -29.02 2.95 3.12
CA LEU A 111 -29.13 3.75 1.89
C LEU A 111 -30.53 3.72 1.25
N CYS A 112 -31.24 2.59 1.35
CA CYS A 112 -32.60 2.42 0.81
C CYS A 112 -33.70 2.94 1.74
N GLY A 113 -33.39 3.29 3.00
CA GLY A 113 -34.36 3.79 3.98
C GLY A 113 -35.22 2.72 4.66
N LYS A 114 -35.00 1.41 4.39
CA LYS A 114 -35.75 0.30 5.03
C LYS A 114 -35.51 0.27 6.54
N TYR A 115 -34.28 0.39 6.97
CA TYR A 115 -33.90 0.45 8.39
C TYR A 115 -33.47 1.86 8.77
N LYS A 116 -34.14 2.41 9.77
CA LYS A 116 -33.88 3.73 10.36
C LYS A 116 -33.86 3.60 11.86
N ARG A 117 -33.16 4.52 12.54
CA ARG A 117 -33.03 4.63 13.99
C ARG A 117 -32.12 3.59 14.63
N LEU A 118 -31.72 3.89 15.85
CA LEU A 118 -30.80 3.14 16.71
C LEU A 118 -31.24 1.67 16.96
N LYS A 119 -32.56 1.40 16.93
CA LYS A 119 -33.15 0.07 17.14
C LYS A 119 -32.53 -1.03 16.26
N HIS A 120 -32.09 -0.67 15.05
CA HIS A 120 -31.53 -1.61 14.07
C HIS A 120 -30.01 -1.54 13.99
N ARG A 121 -29.31 -1.04 15.03
CA ARG A 121 -27.86 -0.94 15.06
C ARG A 121 -27.22 -2.30 14.80
N GLY A 122 -26.22 -2.34 13.89
CA GLY A 122 -25.47 -3.55 13.53
C GLY A 122 -26.18 -4.48 12.55
N THR A 123 -27.43 -4.15 12.13
CA THR A 123 -28.14 -4.95 11.12
C THR A 123 -27.64 -4.60 9.73
N ILE A 124 -27.35 -5.61 8.91
CA ILE A 124 -27.02 -5.45 7.49
C ILE A 124 -28.33 -5.47 6.71
N CYS A 125 -28.59 -4.44 5.91
CA CYS A 125 -29.81 -4.34 5.13
C CYS A 125 -29.81 -5.35 3.95
N ASP A 126 -30.80 -6.22 3.86
CA ASP A 126 -30.94 -7.23 2.79
C ASP A 126 -31.03 -6.58 1.41
N LYS A 127 -31.67 -5.40 1.29
CA LYS A 127 -31.89 -4.72 0.01
C LYS A 127 -30.66 -3.97 -0.50
N CYS A 128 -29.98 -3.21 0.35
CA CYS A 128 -28.85 -2.36 -0.07
C CYS A 128 -27.48 -2.82 0.45
N GLY A 129 -27.43 -3.84 1.33
CA GLY A 129 -26.20 -4.39 1.88
C GLY A 129 -25.46 -3.44 2.85
N VAL A 130 -26.07 -2.31 3.26
CA VAL A 130 -25.46 -1.33 4.13
C VAL A 130 -25.69 -1.72 5.58
N GLU A 131 -24.63 -1.70 6.37
CA GLU A 131 -24.68 -1.91 7.81
C GLU A 131 -25.22 -0.64 8.50
N VAL A 132 -26.17 -0.81 9.41
CA VAL A 132 -26.79 0.30 10.16
C VAL A 132 -25.91 0.68 11.35
N THR A 133 -25.00 1.63 11.13
CA THR A 133 -24.04 2.15 12.11
C THR A 133 -24.00 3.67 12.09
N GLN A 134 -23.11 4.26 12.88
CA GLN A 134 -22.84 5.69 12.81
C GLN A 134 -22.14 6.07 11.51
N ALA A 135 -22.43 7.23 10.94
CA ALA A 135 -21.77 7.75 9.75
C ALA A 135 -20.27 8.01 9.96
N LYS A 136 -19.81 8.18 11.21
CA LYS A 136 -18.39 8.35 11.57
C LYS A 136 -17.48 7.24 11.00
N VAL A 137 -18.02 6.02 10.81
CA VAL A 137 -17.25 4.90 10.22
C VAL A 137 -16.74 5.19 8.80
N ARG A 138 -17.36 6.13 8.06
CA ARG A 138 -16.89 6.58 6.74
C ARG A 138 -15.55 7.30 6.78
N ARG A 139 -15.10 7.71 7.95
CA ARG A 139 -13.76 8.27 8.18
C ARG A 139 -12.72 7.21 8.49
N GLU A 140 -13.14 6.02 8.89
CA GLU A 140 -12.27 4.96 9.40
C GLU A 140 -12.14 3.77 8.43
N ARG A 141 -13.23 3.42 7.72
CA ARG A 141 -13.26 2.24 6.85
C ARG A 141 -12.51 2.47 5.56
N MET A 142 -11.59 1.55 5.27
CA MET A 142 -10.84 1.51 4.01
C MET A 142 -11.50 0.53 3.03
N GLY A 143 -11.30 0.78 1.75
CA GLY A 143 -11.57 -0.17 0.67
C GLY A 143 -10.25 -0.58 0.00
N HIS A 144 -10.34 -1.43 -1.02
CA HIS A 144 -9.20 -1.79 -1.86
C HIS A 144 -9.58 -1.87 -3.33
N ILE A 145 -8.59 -1.86 -4.20
CA ILE A 145 -8.69 -2.10 -5.64
C ILE A 145 -7.75 -3.26 -5.96
N GLU A 146 -8.28 -4.35 -6.52
CA GLU A 146 -7.46 -5.44 -7.06
C GLU A 146 -6.91 -5.01 -8.42
N LEU A 147 -5.58 -4.87 -8.50
CA LEU A 147 -4.91 -4.51 -9.74
C LEU A 147 -4.81 -5.71 -10.67
N ALA A 148 -5.05 -5.49 -11.97
CA ALA A 148 -4.97 -6.53 -13.00
C ALA A 148 -3.52 -6.95 -13.32
N SER A 149 -2.55 -6.09 -13.00
CA SER A 149 -1.11 -6.33 -13.12
C SER A 149 -0.41 -5.70 -11.93
N PRO A 150 0.66 -6.30 -11.40
CA PRO A 150 1.46 -5.68 -10.35
C PRO A 150 2.02 -4.33 -10.81
N VAL A 151 2.19 -3.41 -9.87
CA VAL A 151 2.70 -2.06 -10.11
C VAL A 151 3.80 -1.75 -9.11
N ALA A 152 4.94 -1.24 -9.58
CA ALA A 152 6.03 -0.82 -8.72
C ALA A 152 5.66 0.44 -7.94
N HIS A 153 5.95 0.48 -6.64
CA HIS A 153 5.72 1.67 -5.84
C HIS A 153 6.79 2.73 -6.13
N ILE A 154 6.39 3.90 -6.59
CA ILE A 154 7.27 4.98 -7.07
C ILE A 154 8.31 5.43 -6.03
N TRP A 155 8.00 5.36 -4.72
CA TRP A 155 8.93 5.74 -3.67
C TRP A 155 10.14 4.81 -3.57
N PHE A 156 9.96 3.51 -3.80
CA PHE A 156 11.04 2.53 -3.77
C PHE A 156 11.80 2.47 -5.09
N LEU A 157 11.15 2.85 -6.19
CA LEU A 157 11.76 2.96 -7.51
C LEU A 157 12.60 4.23 -7.64
N LYS A 158 12.00 5.41 -7.48
CA LYS A 158 12.62 6.74 -7.75
C LYS A 158 13.31 7.38 -6.54
N SER A 159 13.54 6.65 -5.46
CA SER A 159 14.42 7.13 -4.39
C SER A 159 15.87 7.15 -4.85
N LEU A 160 16.67 8.06 -4.32
CA LEU A 160 18.10 8.11 -4.58
C LEU A 160 18.86 7.73 -3.29
N PRO A 161 19.52 6.56 -3.23
CA PRO A 161 19.54 5.50 -4.24
C PRO A 161 18.22 4.71 -4.31
N SER A 162 17.91 4.10 -5.48
CA SER A 162 16.73 3.25 -5.65
C SER A 162 16.82 2.03 -4.74
N ARG A 163 15.76 1.78 -3.95
CA ARG A 163 15.71 0.61 -3.06
C ARG A 163 15.61 -0.70 -3.84
N ILE A 164 14.76 -0.73 -4.86
CA ILE A 164 14.63 -1.88 -5.77
C ILE A 164 15.97 -2.12 -6.49
N GLY A 165 16.60 -1.06 -7.01
CA GLY A 165 17.89 -1.17 -7.68
C GLY A 165 19.04 -1.66 -6.79
N LEU A 166 19.05 -1.28 -5.51
CA LEU A 166 20.06 -1.78 -4.56
C LEU A 166 19.89 -3.29 -4.27
N ILE A 167 18.64 -3.76 -4.15
CA ILE A 167 18.39 -5.20 -3.90
C ILE A 167 18.76 -6.03 -5.12
N LEU A 168 18.33 -5.61 -6.31
CA LEU A 168 18.58 -6.34 -7.56
C LEU A 168 20.00 -6.16 -8.13
N ASP A 169 20.77 -5.23 -7.59
CA ASP A 169 22.05 -4.76 -8.16
C ASP A 169 21.95 -4.22 -9.58
N MET A 170 20.82 -3.61 -9.91
CA MET A 170 20.54 -3.02 -11.22
C MET A 170 20.55 -1.51 -11.15
N LYS A 171 20.93 -0.84 -12.25
CA LYS A 171 20.82 0.62 -12.35
C LYS A 171 19.35 1.03 -12.45
N LEU A 172 19.03 2.20 -11.91
CA LEU A 172 17.66 2.73 -11.98
C LEU A 172 17.11 2.82 -13.42
N ARG A 173 17.97 3.21 -14.38
CA ARG A 173 17.61 3.32 -15.79
C ARG A 173 17.18 1.97 -16.37
N ASP A 174 17.92 0.93 -16.02
CA ASP A 174 17.68 -0.44 -16.51
C ASP A 174 16.35 -0.98 -15.97
N ILE A 175 16.07 -0.75 -14.67
CA ILE A 175 14.77 -1.11 -14.07
C ILE A 175 13.63 -0.32 -14.71
N GLU A 176 13.82 0.95 -15.00
CA GLU A 176 12.82 1.76 -15.66
C GLU A 176 12.50 1.26 -17.06
N SER A 177 13.52 0.87 -17.86
CA SER A 177 13.28 0.33 -19.20
C SER A 177 12.45 -0.96 -19.15
N VAL A 178 12.68 -1.82 -18.16
CA VAL A 178 11.86 -3.03 -17.95
C VAL A 178 10.44 -2.68 -17.53
N LEU A 179 10.28 -1.82 -16.50
CA LEU A 179 8.97 -1.46 -15.94
C LEU A 179 8.05 -0.75 -16.94
N TYR A 180 8.63 0.03 -17.86
CA TYR A 180 7.87 0.76 -18.88
C TYR A 180 7.82 0.05 -20.23
N PHE A 181 8.18 -1.23 -20.25
CA PHE A 181 8.07 -2.11 -21.42
C PHE A 181 8.94 -1.67 -22.61
N GLU A 182 10.16 -1.21 -22.33
CA GLU A 182 11.18 -0.87 -23.35
C GLU A 182 12.18 -2.01 -23.57
N SER A 183 12.41 -2.85 -22.55
CA SER A 183 13.38 -3.96 -22.59
C SER A 183 12.86 -5.18 -21.83
N TYR A 184 13.31 -6.35 -22.25
CA TYR A 184 13.12 -7.61 -21.52
C TYR A 184 14.16 -7.76 -20.43
N VAL A 185 13.84 -8.49 -19.39
CA VAL A 185 14.79 -8.98 -18.37
C VAL A 185 14.74 -10.49 -18.29
N VAL A 186 15.89 -11.13 -18.27
CA VAL A 186 16.00 -12.57 -18.08
C VAL A 186 15.66 -12.91 -16.64
N THR A 187 14.56 -13.63 -16.45
CA THR A 187 14.12 -14.12 -15.13
C THR A 187 14.72 -15.46 -14.79
N ASP A 188 14.82 -16.34 -15.77
CA ASP A 188 15.47 -17.63 -15.65
C ASP A 188 16.37 -17.85 -16.88
N PRO A 189 17.70 -17.93 -16.70
CA PRO A 189 18.62 -18.17 -17.80
C PRO A 189 18.64 -19.62 -18.29
N GLY A 190 18.08 -20.59 -17.54
CA GLY A 190 18.13 -22.01 -17.91
C GLY A 190 19.54 -22.52 -18.13
N MET A 191 19.73 -23.33 -19.19
CA MET A 191 21.06 -23.85 -19.63
C MET A 191 21.71 -23.01 -20.75
N THR A 192 21.25 -21.77 -20.93
CA THR A 192 21.79 -20.86 -21.96
C THR A 192 23.00 -20.08 -21.44
N GLY A 193 23.73 -19.42 -22.33
CA GLY A 193 24.86 -18.55 -21.95
C GLY A 193 24.44 -17.18 -21.43
N LEU A 194 23.16 -16.97 -21.21
CA LEU A 194 22.60 -15.68 -20.70
C LEU A 194 22.83 -15.56 -19.18
N GLU A 195 23.02 -14.33 -18.72
CA GLU A 195 23.13 -14.05 -17.29
C GLU A 195 21.74 -13.76 -16.69
N SER A 196 21.49 -14.19 -15.46
CA SER A 196 20.30 -13.79 -14.71
C SER A 196 20.28 -12.27 -14.56
N ARG A 197 19.10 -11.67 -14.74
CA ARG A 197 18.88 -10.21 -14.70
C ARG A 197 19.51 -9.45 -15.89
N GLN A 198 19.97 -10.13 -16.92
CA GLN A 198 20.44 -9.50 -18.16
C GLN A 198 19.27 -8.80 -18.85
N LEU A 199 19.54 -7.62 -19.41
CA LEU A 199 18.56 -6.89 -20.22
C LEU A 199 18.74 -7.28 -21.68
N LEU A 200 17.63 -7.50 -22.35
CA LEU A 200 17.57 -7.78 -23.78
C LEU A 200 16.66 -6.73 -24.44
N THR A 201 17.11 -6.20 -25.56
CA THR A 201 16.25 -5.43 -26.48
C THR A 201 15.26 -6.37 -27.16
N GLU A 202 14.28 -5.85 -27.89
CA GLU A 202 13.32 -6.68 -28.61
C GLU A 202 13.99 -7.50 -29.71
N GLU A 203 15.02 -6.94 -30.38
CA GLU A 203 15.85 -7.63 -31.38
C GLU A 203 16.66 -8.76 -30.74
N GLU A 204 17.43 -8.47 -29.70
CA GLU A 204 18.24 -9.48 -28.96
C GLU A 204 17.38 -10.59 -28.34
N TYR A 205 16.15 -10.27 -27.92
CA TYR A 205 15.20 -11.28 -27.42
C TYR A 205 14.75 -12.22 -28.54
N MET A 206 14.46 -11.70 -29.73
CA MET A 206 14.07 -12.53 -30.88
C MET A 206 15.22 -13.40 -31.33
N ASP A 207 16.45 -12.85 -31.41
CA ASP A 207 17.65 -13.60 -31.74
C ASP A 207 17.91 -14.72 -30.72
N ALA A 208 17.77 -14.43 -29.41
CA ALA A 208 17.93 -15.42 -28.36
C ALA A 208 16.82 -16.50 -28.42
N LEU A 209 15.60 -16.14 -28.82
CA LEU A 209 14.51 -17.10 -28.98
C LEU A 209 14.76 -18.04 -30.19
N GLU A 210 15.37 -17.53 -31.26
CA GLU A 210 15.76 -18.34 -32.42
C GLU A 210 16.93 -19.30 -32.08
N GLU A 211 17.87 -18.85 -31.22
CA GLU A 211 19.07 -19.66 -30.87
C GLU A 211 18.76 -20.69 -29.76
N PHE A 212 18.05 -20.32 -28.70
CA PHE A 212 17.85 -21.14 -27.51
C PHE A 212 16.41 -21.67 -27.35
N GLY A 213 15.45 -21.19 -28.15
CA GLY A 213 14.04 -21.59 -28.06
C GLY A 213 13.42 -21.29 -26.69
N ASP A 214 12.81 -22.32 -26.08
CA ASP A 214 12.12 -22.21 -24.78
C ASP A 214 12.99 -22.50 -23.54
N ASP A 215 14.34 -22.65 -23.74
CA ASP A 215 15.27 -23.01 -22.67
C ASP A 215 15.56 -21.88 -21.68
N PHE A 216 15.14 -20.66 -21.97
CA PHE A 216 15.23 -19.50 -21.08
C PHE A 216 13.90 -18.78 -20.94
N THR A 217 13.75 -18.01 -19.88
CA THR A 217 12.56 -17.17 -19.67
C THR A 217 12.95 -15.70 -19.50
N ALA A 218 12.45 -14.84 -20.37
CA ALA A 218 12.57 -13.39 -20.23
C ALA A 218 11.20 -12.72 -20.30
N LYS A 219 10.99 -11.76 -19.44
CA LYS A 219 9.70 -11.07 -19.31
C LYS A 219 9.90 -9.56 -19.25
N MET A 220 8.81 -8.81 -19.46
CA MET A 220 8.75 -7.36 -19.31
C MET A 220 7.85 -6.93 -18.17
N GLY A 221 8.04 -5.69 -17.72
CA GLY A 221 7.15 -5.04 -16.79
C GLY A 221 7.38 -5.38 -15.32
N ALA A 222 6.47 -4.93 -14.48
CA ALA A 222 6.55 -5.12 -13.03
C ALA A 222 6.42 -6.59 -12.60
N GLU A 223 5.76 -7.42 -13.41
CA GLU A 223 5.61 -8.86 -13.18
C GLU A 223 6.96 -9.57 -13.17
N ALA A 224 7.83 -9.25 -14.12
CA ALA A 224 9.18 -9.83 -14.23
C ALA A 224 10.03 -9.52 -12.98
N ILE A 225 10.04 -8.28 -12.57
CA ILE A 225 10.84 -7.85 -11.41
C ILE A 225 10.27 -8.41 -10.11
N LEU A 226 8.95 -8.49 -10.00
CA LEU A 226 8.29 -9.12 -8.86
C LEU A 226 8.67 -10.60 -8.74
N GLU A 227 8.67 -11.34 -9.84
CA GLU A 227 9.07 -12.75 -9.89
C GLU A 227 10.51 -12.95 -9.43
N ILE A 228 11.45 -12.13 -9.93
CA ILE A 228 12.85 -12.16 -9.50
C ILE A 228 12.96 -11.91 -7.97
N LEU A 229 12.19 -10.95 -7.43
CA LEU A 229 12.22 -10.67 -5.99
C LEU A 229 11.58 -11.77 -5.13
N GLN A 230 10.61 -12.51 -5.66
CA GLN A 230 9.99 -13.66 -5.00
C GLN A 230 10.90 -14.89 -4.97
N GLN A 231 11.68 -15.09 -6.01
CA GLN A 231 12.62 -16.22 -6.11
C GLN A 231 13.90 -15.99 -5.31
N MET A 232 14.21 -14.71 -4.96
CA MET A 232 15.44 -14.34 -4.27
C MET A 232 15.43 -14.76 -2.81
N ASP A 233 16.40 -15.57 -2.36
CA ASP A 233 16.67 -15.78 -0.95
C ASP A 233 17.59 -14.68 -0.39
N LEU A 234 17.04 -13.87 0.52
CA LEU A 234 17.79 -12.78 1.15
C LEU A 234 18.94 -13.28 2.02
N GLN A 235 18.83 -14.48 2.62
CA GLN A 235 19.86 -15.01 3.52
C GLN A 235 21.10 -15.42 2.71
N GLU A 236 20.89 -16.09 1.59
CA GLU A 236 21.97 -16.47 0.67
C GLU A 236 22.66 -15.23 0.10
N GLU A 237 21.91 -14.27 -0.41
CA GLU A 237 22.47 -13.02 -0.96
C GLU A 237 23.26 -12.22 0.09
N ILE A 238 22.84 -12.22 1.36
CA ILE A 238 23.57 -11.59 2.45
C ILE A 238 24.92 -12.28 2.70
N SER A 239 24.96 -13.63 2.68
CA SER A 239 26.22 -14.38 2.86
C SER A 239 27.20 -14.10 1.74
N VAL A 240 26.75 -14.16 0.49
CA VAL A 240 27.55 -13.84 -0.70
C VAL A 240 28.09 -12.40 -0.65
N LEU A 241 27.25 -11.45 -0.24
CA LEU A 241 27.69 -10.05 -0.13
C LEU A 241 28.70 -9.81 0.99
N ARG A 242 28.66 -10.56 2.09
CA ARG A 242 29.66 -10.49 3.16
C ARG A 242 31.01 -10.99 2.67
N GLU A 243 31.04 -12.14 1.99
CA GLU A 243 32.25 -12.69 1.37
C GLU A 243 32.84 -11.74 0.33
N ALA A 244 31.98 -11.16 -0.54
CA ALA A 244 32.40 -10.15 -1.52
C ALA A 244 32.96 -8.88 -0.88
N LEU A 245 32.41 -8.44 0.27
CA LEU A 245 32.87 -7.26 1.00
C LEU A 245 34.26 -7.50 1.62
N ASP A 246 34.52 -8.70 2.12
CA ASP A 246 35.80 -9.07 2.72
C ASP A 246 36.90 -9.29 1.65
N SER A 247 36.54 -9.81 0.49
CA SER A 247 37.47 -10.07 -0.62
C SER A 247 37.83 -8.81 -1.42
N THR A 248 37.01 -7.76 -1.38
CA THR A 248 37.17 -6.58 -2.25
C THR A 248 38.16 -5.58 -1.67
N SER A 249 39.20 -5.23 -2.46
CA SER A 249 40.19 -4.18 -2.14
C SER A 249 39.73 -2.77 -2.55
N SER A 250 38.78 -2.64 -3.48
CA SER A 250 38.30 -1.34 -3.98
C SER A 250 37.36 -0.67 -2.97
N GLU A 251 37.72 0.53 -2.48
CA GLU A 251 36.92 1.32 -1.54
C GLU A 251 35.52 1.69 -2.10
N SER A 252 35.43 1.95 -3.40
CA SER A 252 34.15 2.28 -4.07
C SER A 252 33.18 1.10 -4.05
N ASN A 253 33.66 -0.08 -4.42
CA ASN A 253 32.87 -1.31 -4.42
C ASN A 253 32.49 -1.72 -3.00
N ARG A 254 33.41 -1.57 -2.04
CA ARG A 254 33.16 -1.82 -0.62
C ARG A 254 32.03 -0.94 -0.10
N LYS A 255 31.98 0.34 -0.44
CA LYS A 255 30.89 1.25 -0.09
C LYS A 255 29.55 0.85 -0.75
N LYS A 256 29.57 0.33 -2.00
CA LYS A 256 28.38 -0.17 -2.70
C LYS A 256 27.82 -1.41 -2.00
N PHE A 257 28.66 -2.41 -1.75
CA PHE A 257 28.28 -3.65 -1.07
C PHE A 257 27.77 -3.40 0.36
N ALA A 258 28.42 -2.53 1.13
CA ALA A 258 28.00 -2.19 2.47
C ALA A 258 26.58 -1.54 2.49
N LYS A 259 26.26 -0.68 1.53
CA LYS A 259 24.92 -0.09 1.40
C LYS A 259 23.86 -1.14 1.04
N ARG A 260 24.20 -2.06 0.14
CA ARG A 260 23.31 -3.16 -0.27
C ARG A 260 23.06 -4.11 0.89
N LEU A 261 24.13 -4.53 1.57
CA LEU A 261 24.08 -5.40 2.74
C LEU A 261 23.19 -4.81 3.84
N LYS A 262 23.44 -3.56 4.22
CA LYS A 262 22.64 -2.86 5.24
C LYS A 262 21.15 -2.82 4.90
N LEU A 263 20.80 -2.66 3.62
CA LEU A 263 19.40 -2.66 3.20
C LEU A 263 18.78 -4.06 3.33
N MET A 264 19.47 -5.11 2.87
CA MET A 264 18.98 -6.49 2.95
C MET A 264 18.83 -6.96 4.40
N GLU A 265 19.82 -6.68 5.25
CA GLU A 265 19.73 -6.95 6.70
C GLU A 265 18.54 -6.22 7.34
N SER A 266 18.26 -4.98 6.91
CA SER A 266 17.09 -4.24 7.41
C SER A 266 15.76 -4.91 7.02
N PHE A 267 15.67 -5.52 5.84
CA PHE A 267 14.48 -6.31 5.45
C PHE A 267 14.32 -7.55 6.31
N VAL A 268 15.38 -8.30 6.55
CA VAL A 268 15.36 -9.49 7.41
C VAL A 268 14.97 -9.13 8.83
N HIS A 269 15.61 -8.12 9.45
CA HIS A 269 15.31 -7.70 10.83
C HIS A 269 13.89 -7.16 11.01
N SER A 270 13.34 -6.48 10.00
CA SER A 270 11.99 -5.92 10.08
C SER A 270 10.88 -6.92 9.78
N GLY A 271 11.22 -8.09 9.23
CA GLY A 271 10.26 -9.08 8.74
C GLY A 271 9.49 -8.63 7.48
N ASN A 272 9.93 -7.56 6.82
CA ASN A 272 9.34 -7.12 5.55
C ASN A 272 9.91 -7.93 4.39
N LYS A 273 9.06 -8.26 3.42
CA LYS A 273 9.48 -8.92 2.19
C LYS A 273 9.74 -7.89 1.09
N PRO A 274 10.80 -8.05 0.26
CA PRO A 274 11.10 -7.14 -0.86
C PRO A 274 9.97 -7.08 -1.89
N GLU A 275 9.24 -8.16 -2.10
CA GLU A 275 8.09 -8.24 -3.00
C GLU A 275 6.97 -7.24 -2.66
N TRP A 276 6.84 -6.83 -1.38
CA TRP A 276 5.84 -5.84 -0.93
C TRP A 276 6.13 -4.41 -1.42
N MET A 277 7.27 -4.18 -2.06
CA MET A 277 7.52 -2.93 -2.79
C MET A 277 6.72 -2.83 -4.09
N PHE A 278 6.10 -3.95 -4.52
CA PHE A 278 5.19 -4.02 -5.65
C PHE A 278 3.76 -4.16 -5.15
N LEU A 279 2.89 -3.34 -5.70
CA LEU A 279 1.47 -3.30 -5.33
C LEU A 279 0.67 -4.22 -6.25
N THR A 280 0.08 -5.26 -5.70
CA THR A 280 -0.95 -6.09 -6.35
C THR A 280 -2.34 -5.66 -5.92
N VAL A 281 -2.46 -5.13 -4.71
CA VAL A 281 -3.68 -4.58 -4.12
C VAL A 281 -3.42 -3.15 -3.69
N LEU A 282 -4.27 -2.22 -4.14
CA LEU A 282 -4.17 -0.81 -3.82
C LEU A 282 -5.18 -0.43 -2.74
N PRO A 283 -4.77 0.12 -1.58
CA PRO A 283 -5.70 0.59 -0.57
C PRO A 283 -6.41 1.87 -1.00
N VAL A 284 -7.71 1.95 -0.69
CA VAL A 284 -8.53 3.13 -0.96
C VAL A 284 -8.83 3.86 0.32
N LEU A 285 -8.42 5.13 0.38
CA LEU A 285 -8.61 6.00 1.53
C LEU A 285 -10.10 6.16 1.86
N PRO A 286 -10.50 6.25 3.14
CA PRO A 286 -11.89 6.51 3.53
C PRO A 286 -12.48 7.76 2.88
N PRO A 287 -13.78 7.76 2.51
CA PRO A 287 -14.40 8.86 1.76
C PRO A 287 -14.37 10.22 2.47
N ASP A 288 -14.48 10.25 3.79
CA ASP A 288 -14.48 11.51 4.55
C ASP A 288 -13.09 12.17 4.62
N LEU A 289 -12.01 11.42 4.31
CA LEU A 289 -10.65 11.96 4.17
C LEU A 289 -10.38 12.52 2.75
N ARG A 290 -11.27 12.25 1.79
CA ARG A 290 -11.28 12.78 0.42
C ARG A 290 -12.67 13.26 0.03
N PRO A 291 -13.24 14.25 0.74
CA PRO A 291 -14.64 14.58 0.67
C PRO A 291 -15.06 15.12 -0.70
N LEU A 292 -16.35 14.94 -0.97
CA LEU A 292 -17.06 15.53 -2.09
C LEU A 292 -18.15 16.42 -1.48
N VAL A 293 -18.00 17.75 -1.62
CA VAL A 293 -18.85 18.74 -0.96
C VAL A 293 -19.73 19.40 -2.01
N PRO A 294 -21.06 19.38 -1.84
CA PRO A 294 -21.96 20.14 -2.71
C PRO A 294 -21.77 21.65 -2.49
N LEU A 295 -21.72 22.40 -3.57
CA LEU A 295 -21.70 23.85 -3.59
C LEU A 295 -23.04 24.38 -4.12
N ASP A 296 -23.31 25.64 -3.84
CA ASP A 296 -24.48 26.32 -4.41
C ASP A 296 -24.47 26.29 -5.95
N GLY A 297 -25.63 26.10 -6.55
CA GLY A 297 -25.78 25.99 -8.01
C GLY A 297 -25.50 24.57 -8.57
N GLY A 298 -25.62 23.52 -7.73
CA GLY A 298 -25.54 22.12 -8.16
C GLY A 298 -24.14 21.64 -8.56
N ARG A 299 -23.10 22.42 -8.25
CA ARG A 299 -21.68 22.06 -8.47
C ARG A 299 -21.14 21.32 -7.25
N PHE A 300 -20.08 20.51 -7.45
CA PHE A 300 -19.40 19.83 -6.39
C PHE A 300 -17.93 20.23 -6.32
N ALA A 301 -17.45 20.51 -5.12
CA ALA A 301 -16.03 20.57 -4.83
C ALA A 301 -15.56 19.18 -4.43
N THR A 302 -14.52 18.69 -5.07
CA THR A 302 -13.97 17.38 -4.81
C THR A 302 -12.48 17.45 -4.50
N SER A 303 -11.99 16.51 -3.70
CA SER A 303 -10.57 16.32 -3.51
C SER A 303 -9.92 15.80 -4.80
N ASP A 304 -8.72 16.27 -5.11
CA ASP A 304 -7.93 15.83 -6.27
C ASP A 304 -7.68 14.31 -6.25
N LEU A 305 -7.64 13.69 -5.06
CA LEU A 305 -7.49 12.24 -4.90
C LEU A 305 -8.61 11.44 -5.58
N ASN A 306 -9.83 11.96 -5.57
CA ASN A 306 -10.95 11.27 -6.22
C ASN A 306 -10.74 11.16 -7.73
N ASP A 307 -10.19 12.19 -8.38
CA ASP A 307 -9.88 12.14 -9.82
C ASP A 307 -8.73 11.18 -10.11
N LEU A 308 -7.70 11.16 -9.26
CA LEU A 308 -6.58 10.22 -9.38
C LEU A 308 -7.04 8.76 -9.19
N TYR A 309 -7.86 8.45 -8.18
CA TYR A 309 -8.44 7.12 -8.00
C TYR A 309 -9.33 6.72 -9.20
N ARG A 310 -10.14 7.63 -9.72
CA ARG A 310 -10.96 7.36 -10.91
C ARG A 310 -10.10 6.97 -12.12
N ARG A 311 -8.97 7.65 -12.33
CA ARG A 311 -8.02 7.32 -13.40
C ARG A 311 -7.46 5.92 -13.23
N VAL A 312 -7.03 5.55 -12.01
CA VAL A 312 -6.54 4.21 -11.72
C VAL A 312 -7.60 3.15 -12.00
N ILE A 313 -8.84 3.33 -11.49
CA ILE A 313 -9.92 2.36 -11.68
C ILE A 313 -10.28 2.21 -13.16
N ASN A 314 -10.36 3.31 -13.91
CA ASN A 314 -10.66 3.28 -15.34
C ASN A 314 -9.59 2.49 -16.13
N ARG A 315 -8.29 2.74 -15.86
CA ARG A 315 -7.18 2.01 -16.49
C ARG A 315 -7.19 0.54 -16.10
N ASN A 316 -7.40 0.24 -14.82
CA ASN A 316 -7.46 -1.12 -14.32
C ASN A 316 -8.63 -1.91 -14.96
N ASN A 317 -9.82 -1.33 -15.02
CA ASN A 317 -10.98 -1.97 -15.64
C ASN A 317 -10.80 -2.17 -17.15
N ARG A 318 -10.16 -1.21 -17.82
CA ARG A 318 -9.83 -1.34 -19.24
C ARG A 318 -8.82 -2.47 -19.46
N LEU A 319 -7.77 -2.55 -18.64
CA LEU A 319 -6.79 -3.63 -18.71
C LEU A 319 -7.45 -4.99 -18.45
N LYS A 320 -8.28 -5.13 -17.41
CA LYS A 320 -9.05 -6.37 -17.15
C LYS A 320 -9.83 -6.82 -18.38
N ARG A 321 -10.55 -5.88 -19.01
CA ARG A 321 -11.33 -6.16 -20.23
C ARG A 321 -10.45 -6.57 -21.42
N LEU A 322 -9.28 -5.96 -21.59
CA LEU A 322 -8.36 -6.32 -22.67
C LEU A 322 -7.77 -7.72 -22.46
N LEU A 323 -7.46 -8.08 -21.22
CA LEU A 323 -7.01 -9.42 -20.86
C LEU A 323 -8.11 -10.47 -21.10
N ASP A 324 -9.35 -10.17 -20.69
CA ASP A 324 -10.50 -11.07 -20.93
C ASP A 324 -10.79 -11.28 -22.43
N LEU A 325 -10.53 -10.28 -23.26
CA LEU A 325 -10.71 -10.33 -24.72
C LEU A 325 -9.50 -10.90 -25.46
N VAL A 326 -8.44 -11.30 -24.76
CA VAL A 326 -7.18 -11.79 -25.36
C VAL A 326 -6.69 -10.80 -26.44
N ALA A 327 -6.64 -9.52 -26.10
CA ALA A 327 -6.21 -8.47 -27.03
C ALA A 327 -4.72 -8.61 -27.41
N PRO A 328 -4.27 -8.06 -28.55
CA PRO A 328 -2.87 -8.07 -28.97
C PRO A 328 -1.95 -7.55 -27.88
N GLU A 329 -0.80 -8.20 -27.73
CA GLU A 329 0.13 -7.92 -26.63
C GLU A 329 0.61 -6.46 -26.58
N ILE A 330 0.83 -5.82 -27.72
CA ILE A 330 1.23 -4.41 -27.82
C ILE A 330 0.23 -3.49 -27.13
N ILE A 331 -1.08 -3.77 -27.27
CA ILE A 331 -2.15 -2.99 -26.64
C ILE A 331 -2.15 -3.24 -25.12
N VAL A 332 -2.00 -4.50 -24.71
CA VAL A 332 -1.93 -4.89 -23.30
C VAL A 332 -0.72 -4.26 -22.61
N ARG A 333 0.47 -4.31 -23.23
CA ARG A 333 1.71 -3.67 -22.73
C ARG A 333 1.51 -2.16 -22.53
N ASN A 334 0.91 -1.49 -23.51
CA ASN A 334 0.64 -0.05 -23.41
C ASN A 334 -0.34 0.28 -22.28
N GLU A 335 -1.41 -0.50 -22.09
CA GLU A 335 -2.35 -0.28 -20.99
C GLU A 335 -1.74 -0.61 -19.61
N LYS A 336 -0.90 -1.64 -19.50
CA LYS A 336 -0.10 -1.93 -18.28
C LYS A 336 0.80 -0.74 -17.93
N ARG A 337 1.49 -0.15 -18.92
CA ARG A 337 2.30 1.06 -18.74
C ARG A 337 1.46 2.24 -18.26
N MET A 338 0.29 2.47 -18.86
CA MET A 338 -0.62 3.55 -18.44
C MET A 338 -1.18 3.32 -17.03
N LEU A 339 -1.39 2.06 -16.62
CA LEU A 339 -1.79 1.72 -15.25
C LEU A 339 -0.66 2.08 -14.27
N GLN A 340 0.59 1.69 -14.56
CA GLN A 340 1.76 2.07 -13.77
C GLN A 340 1.84 3.60 -13.62
N GLU A 341 1.72 4.36 -14.70
CA GLU A 341 1.75 5.82 -14.66
C GLU A 341 0.61 6.44 -13.84
N SER A 342 -0.59 5.85 -13.87
CA SER A 342 -1.72 6.34 -13.10
C SER A 342 -1.57 6.10 -11.60
N VAL A 343 -0.96 4.97 -11.20
CA VAL A 343 -0.63 4.67 -9.80
C VAL A 343 0.52 5.55 -9.33
N ASP A 344 1.54 5.77 -10.15
CA ASP A 344 2.64 6.68 -9.83
C ASP A 344 2.13 8.09 -9.53
N ALA A 345 1.19 8.59 -10.35
CA ALA A 345 0.57 9.89 -10.13
C ALA A 345 -0.28 9.96 -8.86
N LEU A 346 -0.97 8.88 -8.48
CA LEU A 346 -1.72 8.80 -7.24
C LEU A 346 -0.79 8.87 -6.03
N MET A 347 0.35 8.16 -6.07
CA MET A 347 1.31 8.09 -4.97
C MET A 347 2.13 9.37 -4.83
N ASP A 348 2.79 9.83 -5.90
CA ASP A 348 3.63 11.04 -5.91
C ASP A 348 3.63 11.70 -7.30
N ASN A 349 2.66 12.56 -7.54
CA ASN A 349 2.46 13.22 -8.83
C ASN A 349 3.63 14.16 -9.15
N GLY A 350 4.23 14.00 -10.33
CA GLY A 350 5.35 14.80 -10.81
C GLY A 350 6.74 14.27 -10.44
N ARG A 351 6.84 13.13 -9.72
CA ARG A 351 8.13 12.51 -9.42
C ARG A 351 8.79 11.88 -10.66
N ARG A 352 7.97 11.42 -11.61
CA ARG A 352 8.42 10.87 -12.90
C ARG A 352 8.09 11.81 -14.06
N GLY A 353 8.71 12.96 -14.15
CA GLY A 353 8.52 13.89 -15.26
C GLY A 353 7.32 14.83 -15.06
N ARG A 354 6.54 15.09 -16.12
CA ARG A 354 5.48 16.11 -16.11
C ARG A 354 4.31 15.66 -15.22
N ALA A 355 3.95 16.48 -14.23
CA ALA A 355 2.82 16.22 -13.36
C ALA A 355 1.48 16.23 -14.13
N ILE A 356 0.59 15.32 -13.77
CA ILE A 356 -0.78 15.29 -14.26
C ILE A 356 -1.52 16.50 -13.69
N SER A 357 -2.13 17.29 -14.58
CA SER A 357 -2.87 18.50 -14.22
C SER A 357 -4.38 18.29 -14.33
N GLY A 358 -5.12 19.04 -13.52
CA GLY A 358 -6.56 19.18 -13.64
C GLY A 358 -6.99 20.12 -14.76
N SER A 359 -8.29 20.40 -14.89
CA SER A 359 -8.88 21.33 -15.87
C SER A 359 -8.27 22.74 -15.78
N ASN A 360 -7.88 23.19 -14.60
CA ASN A 360 -7.28 24.50 -14.35
C ASN A 360 -5.75 24.53 -14.59
N LYS A 361 -5.18 23.57 -15.31
CA LYS A 361 -3.73 23.41 -15.54
C LYS A 361 -2.87 23.32 -14.27
N ARG A 362 -3.47 23.28 -13.06
CA ARG A 362 -2.79 23.08 -11.79
C ARG A 362 -2.48 21.59 -11.62
N PRO A 363 -1.26 21.21 -11.17
CA PRO A 363 -0.96 19.83 -10.84
C PRO A 363 -1.93 19.29 -9.75
N LEU A 364 -2.41 18.06 -9.93
CA LEU A 364 -3.27 17.40 -8.95
C LEU A 364 -2.45 17.01 -7.72
N LYS A 365 -3.04 17.22 -6.54
CA LYS A 365 -2.41 16.91 -5.26
C LYS A 365 -2.46 15.41 -5.00
N SER A 366 -1.28 14.78 -4.92
CA SER A 366 -1.12 13.34 -4.68
C SER A 366 -1.17 12.97 -3.18
N LEU A 367 -1.12 11.66 -2.87
CA LEU A 367 -1.03 11.17 -1.49
C LEU A 367 0.25 11.68 -0.80
N ALA A 368 1.38 11.69 -1.49
CA ALA A 368 2.63 12.23 -0.95
C ALA A 368 2.51 13.70 -0.54
N ASP A 369 1.81 14.51 -1.35
CA ASP A 369 1.59 15.94 -1.06
C ASP A 369 0.67 16.18 0.13
N MET A 370 -0.17 15.20 0.48
CA MET A 370 -0.99 15.27 1.69
C MET A 370 -0.20 15.01 2.98
N ILE A 371 0.93 14.33 2.88
CA ILE A 371 1.76 13.95 4.03
C ILE A 371 2.90 14.96 4.24
N LYS A 372 3.59 15.34 3.15
CA LYS A 372 4.78 16.21 3.15
C LYS A 372 4.44 17.69 3.14
N GLY A 373 5.42 18.50 3.53
CA GLY A 373 5.37 19.96 3.45
C GLY A 373 4.66 20.65 4.61
N LYS A 374 4.52 21.99 4.52
CA LYS A 374 3.96 22.86 5.57
C LYS A 374 2.48 22.54 5.85
N GLN A 375 1.72 22.22 4.81
CA GLN A 375 0.31 21.89 4.88
C GLN A 375 0.05 20.37 4.95
N GLY A 376 1.11 19.56 5.07
CA GLY A 376 1.02 18.12 5.19
C GLY A 376 0.56 17.68 6.59
N ARG A 377 0.08 16.45 6.70
CA ARG A 377 -0.48 15.89 7.94
C ARG A 377 0.51 15.92 9.10
N PHE A 378 1.79 15.63 8.87
CA PHE A 378 2.79 15.64 9.93
C PHE A 378 2.95 17.03 10.55
N ARG A 379 3.13 18.08 9.76
CA ARG A 379 3.37 19.42 10.28
C ARG A 379 2.11 20.15 10.72
N GLN A 380 0.98 19.95 10.03
CA GLN A 380 -0.26 20.71 10.28
C GLN A 380 -1.18 20.06 11.30
N ASN A 381 -1.19 18.71 11.43
CA ASN A 381 -2.18 17.99 12.22
C ASN A 381 -1.57 17.14 13.35
N LEU A 382 -0.30 16.75 13.30
CA LEU A 382 0.36 15.93 14.31
C LEU A 382 1.32 16.74 15.19
N LEU A 383 2.31 17.40 14.60
CA LEU A 383 3.29 18.24 15.35
C LEU A 383 2.67 19.54 15.87
N GLY A 384 1.64 20.04 15.22
CA GLY A 384 0.86 21.19 15.64
C GLY A 384 -0.58 21.08 15.18
N LYS A 385 -1.53 21.42 16.04
CA LYS A 385 -2.97 21.43 15.74
C LYS A 385 -3.50 22.85 15.90
N ARG A 386 -4.46 23.23 15.06
CA ARG A 386 -5.30 24.41 15.33
C ARG A 386 -6.19 24.10 16.52
N VAL A 387 -6.18 24.96 17.51
CA VAL A 387 -7.00 24.87 18.70
C VAL A 387 -7.82 26.15 18.81
N ASP A 388 -8.96 26.09 19.50
CA ASP A 388 -9.74 27.27 19.80
C ASP A 388 -8.94 28.17 20.71
N TYR A 389 -8.74 29.41 20.27
CA TYR A 389 -7.99 30.40 21.02
C TYR A 389 -8.87 31.02 22.10
N LEU A 390 -8.62 30.66 23.36
CA LEU A 390 -9.19 31.37 24.50
C LEU A 390 -8.53 32.74 24.59
N SER A 391 -9.17 33.77 24.07
CA SER A 391 -8.64 35.11 24.18
C SER A 391 -8.59 35.51 25.68
N LEU A 392 -7.59 36.29 26.09
CA LEU A 392 -7.50 36.84 27.42
C LEU A 392 -8.77 37.62 27.85
N ILE A 393 -9.52 38.18 26.90
CA ILE A 393 -10.80 38.82 27.10
C ILE A 393 -11.84 37.88 27.73
N HIS A 394 -11.89 36.61 27.32
CA HIS A 394 -12.79 35.60 27.90
C HIS A 394 -12.36 35.24 29.34
N ILE A 395 -11.08 35.14 29.63
CA ILE A 395 -10.59 34.88 30.99
C ILE A 395 -10.88 36.04 31.92
N TRP A 396 -10.76 37.28 31.45
CA TRP A 396 -11.10 38.47 32.23
C TRP A 396 -12.59 38.61 32.49
N ARG A 397 -13.46 38.20 31.57
CA ARG A 397 -14.90 38.24 31.74
C ARG A 397 -15.42 37.24 32.77
N CYS A 398 -14.83 36.03 32.85
CA CYS A 398 -15.14 35.05 33.88
C CYS A 398 -14.69 35.45 35.30
N ARG A 399 -13.73 36.35 35.46
CA ARG A 399 -13.29 36.84 36.77
C ARG A 399 -14.14 38.00 37.33
N ARG A 400 -15.05 38.59 36.53
CA ARG A 400 -15.95 39.70 36.95
C ARG A 400 -17.39 39.25 37.20
N SER A 401 -17.73 38.01 36.98
CA SER A 401 -18.99 37.38 37.38
C SER A 401 -18.78 36.51 38.62
#